data_0b2a6e97b5edd2a4454bea040fe258e0
#
_entry.id   0b2a6e97b5edd2a4454bea040fe258e0
#
_cell.length_a   1.000
_cell.length_b   1.000
_cell.length_c   1.000
_cell.angle_alpha   90.00
_cell.angle_beta   90.00
_cell.angle_gamma   90.00
#
_symmetry.space_group_name_H-M   'P 1'
#
loop_
_entity.id
_entity.type
_entity.pdbx_description
1 polymer ?
#
loop_
_entity_poly.entity_id
_entity_poly.type
_entity_poly.pdbx_seq_one_letter_code
_entity_poly.pdbx_strand_id
1 'polypeptide(L)'
;FFSALVYYFSYSSQISKFRQNLLDSAKNTATLFIDVAEVDSLLLKKIQQSTTSWEKEELAITDSAFNLVYGNNIEYLADRDVLVNSSNHYINYFSVAGKDGVSYRHINKHSTYYVFSMAVDKSRAGNLAELRKILFWSIIFSIWLSVLFSYFFATRAIKPITNIIKSVKEINSLKLNTRLDEGDKKDEIAQLAITFNEMLSDLEIAFRNQEDFVSNASHELRTPLTVMKGESDYILSHERSKDDYLNHIKGINADLKNLNELINNLLELAQITRDRSISTTAVRIDEIVYNAIFQIKNKYPGRKIVPKISYPENEDDLLVSGNEGLLSIAFSNLLDNACKFSEGEITAGFTFSGEKITISISDEGVGIPAGELGNIQRPFSRASNVKYTGGFGIGLSLV
;
A
#
# COMPACT_ATOMS: atom_id res chain seq x y z
N PHE A 1 -27.29 -21.20 -0.75
CA PHE A 1 -27.79 -21.13 0.64
C PHE A 1 -29.00 -20.18 0.74
N PHE A 2 -28.87 -18.91 0.37
CA PHE A 2 -29.94 -17.90 0.48
C PHE A 2 -31.23 -18.33 -0.25
N SER A 3 -31.14 -18.79 -1.48
CA SER A 3 -32.30 -19.23 -2.28
C SER A 3 -33.04 -20.43 -1.65
N ALA A 4 -32.29 -21.37 -1.05
CA ALA A 4 -32.89 -22.49 -0.33
C ALA A 4 -33.62 -22.03 0.94
N LEU A 5 -33.05 -21.06 1.65
CA LEU A 5 -33.64 -20.47 2.84
C LEU A 5 -34.94 -19.71 2.50
N VAL A 6 -34.94 -18.91 1.44
CA VAL A 6 -36.12 -18.17 0.97
C VAL A 6 -37.21 -19.16 0.56
N TYR A 7 -36.86 -20.23 -0.17
CA TYR A 7 -37.81 -21.26 -0.53
C TYR A 7 -38.41 -21.95 0.69
N TYR A 8 -37.62 -22.34 1.65
CA TYR A 8 -38.07 -22.98 2.89
C TYR A 8 -39.02 -22.07 3.69
N PHE A 9 -38.66 -20.80 3.89
CA PHE A 9 -39.52 -19.86 4.60
C PHE A 9 -40.85 -19.59 3.84
N SER A 10 -40.82 -19.47 2.52
CA SER A 10 -42.01 -19.30 1.70
C SER A 10 -42.91 -20.51 1.82
N TYR A 11 -42.35 -21.72 1.74
CA TYR A 11 -43.07 -22.98 1.91
C TYR A 11 -43.74 -23.06 3.28
N SER A 12 -43.03 -22.82 4.34
CA SER A 12 -43.53 -22.85 5.72
C SER A 12 -44.63 -21.80 5.96
N SER A 13 -44.41 -20.57 5.45
CA SER A 13 -45.38 -19.48 5.56
C SER A 13 -46.68 -19.80 4.84
N GLN A 14 -46.62 -20.40 3.64
CA GLN A 14 -47.83 -20.80 2.89
C GLN A 14 -48.63 -21.88 3.60
N ILE A 15 -47.96 -22.89 4.18
CA ILE A 15 -48.65 -23.92 5.00
C ILE A 15 -49.32 -23.28 6.21
N SER A 16 -48.64 -22.43 6.94
CA SER A 16 -49.19 -21.77 8.13
C SER A 16 -50.42 -20.92 7.78
N LYS A 17 -50.33 -20.13 6.70
CA LYS A 17 -51.46 -19.32 6.21
C LYS A 17 -52.64 -20.15 5.77
N PHE A 18 -52.40 -21.25 5.06
CA PHE A 18 -53.47 -22.17 4.62
C PHE A 18 -54.18 -22.81 5.83
N ARG A 19 -53.42 -23.31 6.81
CA ARG A 19 -53.98 -23.88 8.04
C ARG A 19 -54.78 -22.86 8.86
N GLN A 20 -54.33 -21.62 8.91
CA GLN A 20 -55.09 -20.55 9.59
C GLN A 20 -56.43 -20.28 8.87
N ASN A 21 -56.42 -20.24 7.54
CA ASN A 21 -57.65 -20.04 6.76
C ASN A 21 -58.67 -21.20 6.95
N LEU A 22 -58.17 -22.44 7.01
CA LEU A 22 -59.03 -23.59 7.33
C LEU A 22 -59.60 -23.49 8.74
N LEU A 23 -58.84 -23.04 9.71
CA LEU A 23 -59.30 -22.82 11.07
C LEU A 23 -60.37 -21.73 11.14
N ASP A 24 -60.16 -20.63 10.42
CA ASP A 24 -61.16 -19.54 10.37
C ASP A 24 -62.45 -19.99 9.67
N SER A 25 -62.35 -20.82 8.65
CA SER A 25 -63.53 -21.48 7.99
C SER A 25 -64.27 -22.39 9.01
N ALA A 26 -63.53 -23.24 9.73
CA ALA A 26 -64.12 -24.12 10.75
C ALA A 26 -64.82 -23.32 11.88
N LYS A 27 -64.20 -22.22 12.38
CA LYS A 27 -64.79 -21.34 13.39
C LYS A 27 -66.05 -20.65 12.88
N ASN A 28 -66.00 -20.08 11.67
CA ASN A 28 -67.16 -19.43 11.07
C ASN A 28 -68.31 -20.42 10.89
N THR A 29 -68.01 -21.65 10.44
CA THR A 29 -68.99 -22.72 10.33
C THR A 29 -69.59 -23.08 11.68
N ALA A 30 -68.77 -23.22 12.72
CA ALA A 30 -69.25 -23.47 14.09
C ALA A 30 -70.25 -22.40 14.55
N THR A 31 -69.92 -21.14 14.36
CA THR A 31 -70.79 -20.01 14.75
C THR A 31 -72.09 -20.01 13.97
N LEU A 32 -72.03 -20.22 12.67
CA LEU A 32 -73.23 -20.19 11.81
C LEU A 32 -74.17 -21.37 12.05
N PHE A 33 -73.67 -22.58 12.26
CA PHE A 33 -74.47 -23.79 12.34
C PHE A 33 -74.87 -24.20 13.78
N ILE A 34 -74.06 -23.81 14.77
CA ILE A 34 -74.26 -24.26 16.16
C ILE A 34 -74.87 -23.14 17.02
N ASP A 35 -74.44 -21.88 16.82
CA ASP A 35 -74.88 -20.78 17.68
C ASP A 35 -76.15 -20.07 17.16
N VAL A 36 -76.42 -20.13 15.84
CA VAL A 36 -77.62 -19.52 15.22
C VAL A 36 -78.69 -20.58 15.03
N ALA A 37 -79.45 -20.85 16.05
CA ALA A 37 -80.48 -21.93 16.13
C ALA A 37 -81.72 -21.76 15.26
N GLU A 38 -81.90 -20.70 14.46
CA GLU A 38 -83.15 -20.39 13.69
C GLU A 38 -82.97 -20.27 12.18
N VAL A 39 -81.87 -20.77 11.59
CA VAL A 39 -81.59 -20.60 10.15
C VAL A 39 -82.07 -21.86 9.41
N ASP A 40 -82.89 -21.68 8.39
CA ASP A 40 -83.37 -22.70 7.48
C ASP A 40 -82.19 -23.43 6.78
N SER A 41 -82.22 -24.78 6.83
CA SER A 41 -81.13 -25.64 6.26
C SER A 41 -80.81 -25.36 4.80
N LEU A 42 -81.75 -24.84 4.01
CA LEU A 42 -81.61 -24.44 2.61
C LEU A 42 -80.82 -23.13 2.47
N LEU A 43 -80.99 -22.19 3.40
CA LEU A 43 -80.28 -20.91 3.43
C LEU A 43 -78.84 -21.10 3.91
N LEU A 44 -78.61 -21.98 4.91
CA LEU A 44 -77.30 -22.39 5.36
C LEU A 44 -76.46 -23.02 4.24
N LYS A 45 -77.05 -23.89 3.40
CA LYS A 45 -76.38 -24.50 2.27
C LYS A 45 -75.99 -23.49 1.19
N LYS A 46 -76.85 -22.47 0.93
CA LYS A 46 -76.53 -21.35 0.02
C LYS A 46 -75.42 -20.44 0.59
N ILE A 47 -75.45 -20.11 1.89
CA ILE A 47 -74.41 -19.32 2.56
C ILE A 47 -73.07 -20.07 2.51
N GLN A 48 -73.07 -21.37 2.79
CA GLN A 48 -71.87 -22.20 2.69
C GLN A 48 -71.28 -22.18 1.29
N GLN A 49 -72.09 -22.37 0.24
CA GLN A 49 -71.64 -22.33 -1.16
C GLN A 49 -71.09 -20.96 -1.58
N SER A 50 -71.58 -19.88 -0.97
CA SER A 50 -71.07 -18.53 -1.24
C SER A 50 -69.87 -18.14 -0.39
N THR A 51 -69.63 -18.83 0.76
CA THR A 51 -68.55 -18.52 1.72
C THR A 51 -67.34 -19.46 1.57
N THR A 52 -67.49 -20.60 0.84
CA THR A 52 -66.38 -21.52 0.57
C THR A 52 -65.36 -20.86 -0.33
N SER A 53 -64.27 -20.44 0.29
CA SER A 53 -63.13 -19.76 -0.37
C SER A 53 -62.27 -20.75 -1.17
N TRP A 54 -62.46 -22.06 -1.01
CA TRP A 54 -61.60 -23.08 -1.58
C TRP A 54 -62.36 -24.08 -2.42
N GLU A 55 -61.91 -24.36 -3.64
CA GLU A 55 -62.44 -25.43 -4.47
C GLU A 55 -62.34 -26.77 -3.72
N LYS A 56 -63.48 -27.45 -3.49
CA LYS A 56 -63.60 -28.74 -2.79
C LYS A 56 -63.24 -28.69 -1.28
N GLU A 57 -63.58 -27.60 -0.58
CA GLU A 57 -63.58 -27.63 0.86
C GLU A 57 -64.62 -28.61 1.39
N GLU A 58 -64.18 -29.53 2.22
CA GLU A 58 -65.05 -30.50 2.90
C GLU A 58 -65.22 -30.07 4.36
N LEU A 59 -66.45 -29.84 4.77
CA LEU A 59 -66.80 -29.43 6.10
C LEU A 59 -67.67 -30.50 6.79
N ALA A 60 -67.39 -30.76 8.07
CA ALA A 60 -68.22 -31.65 8.88
C ALA A 60 -68.36 -31.13 10.29
N ILE A 61 -69.52 -31.33 10.86
CA ILE A 61 -69.80 -31.10 12.27
C ILE A 61 -70.21 -32.42 12.89
N THR A 62 -69.61 -32.80 13.97
CA THR A 62 -69.92 -34.00 14.74
C THR A 62 -70.28 -33.65 16.18
N ASP A 63 -71.00 -34.50 16.84
CA ASP A 63 -71.26 -34.42 18.28
C ASP A 63 -70.06 -34.90 19.10
N SER A 64 -70.21 -34.94 20.44
CA SER A 64 -69.19 -35.40 21.38
C SER A 64 -68.79 -36.88 21.18
N ALA A 65 -69.65 -37.68 20.54
CA ALA A 65 -69.41 -39.09 20.24
C ALA A 65 -68.88 -39.29 18.78
N PHE A 66 -68.57 -38.19 18.09
CA PHE A 66 -68.14 -38.15 16.69
C PHE A 66 -69.23 -38.67 15.68
N ASN A 67 -70.50 -38.66 16.09
CA ASN A 67 -71.59 -38.89 15.13
C ASN A 67 -71.78 -37.66 14.27
N LEU A 68 -71.96 -37.85 12.96
CA LEU A 68 -72.13 -36.77 11.99
C LEU A 68 -73.45 -36.03 12.24
N VAL A 69 -73.36 -34.73 12.53
CA VAL A 69 -74.49 -33.82 12.70
C VAL A 69 -74.77 -33.08 11.38
N TYR A 70 -73.69 -32.62 10.72
CA TYR A 70 -73.80 -31.92 9.43
C TYR A 70 -72.56 -32.21 8.55
N GLY A 71 -72.78 -32.28 7.22
CA GLY A 71 -71.69 -32.46 6.24
C GLY A 71 -71.86 -33.68 5.35
N ASN A 72 -70.94 -33.87 4.42
CA ASN A 72 -70.92 -35.03 3.54
C ASN A 72 -69.96 -36.08 4.04
N ASN A 73 -70.08 -37.29 3.59
CA ASN A 73 -69.33 -38.49 3.93
C ASN A 73 -67.80 -38.21 3.99
N ILE A 74 -67.21 -38.45 5.13
CA ILE A 74 -65.91 -37.92 5.46
C ILE A 74 -64.95 -39.08 5.79
N GLU A 75 -64.09 -39.43 4.83
CA GLU A 75 -63.10 -40.52 4.98
C GLU A 75 -62.22 -40.35 6.21
N TYR A 76 -61.98 -39.14 6.66
CA TYR A 76 -61.10 -38.85 7.82
C TYR A 76 -61.75 -39.11 9.17
N LEU A 77 -63.10 -39.22 9.24
CA LEU A 77 -63.76 -39.68 10.46
C LEU A 77 -63.53 -41.19 10.71
N ALA A 78 -62.97 -41.90 9.74
CA ALA A 78 -62.51 -43.27 9.89
C ALA A 78 -61.10 -43.37 10.48
N ASP A 79 -60.35 -42.24 10.49
CA ASP A 79 -58.96 -42.19 11.02
C ASP A 79 -58.98 -41.99 12.53
N ARG A 80 -58.68 -43.07 13.26
CA ARG A 80 -58.70 -43.08 14.75
C ARG A 80 -57.73 -42.06 15.36
N ASP A 81 -56.59 -41.82 14.72
CA ASP A 81 -55.59 -40.87 15.25
C ASP A 81 -56.07 -39.40 15.14
N VAL A 82 -56.79 -39.06 14.07
CA VAL A 82 -57.45 -37.75 13.91
C VAL A 82 -58.50 -37.54 14.98
N LEU A 83 -59.36 -38.53 15.26
CA LEU A 83 -60.41 -38.41 16.27
C LEU A 83 -59.84 -38.29 17.70
N VAL A 84 -58.86 -39.12 18.05
CA VAL A 84 -58.19 -39.09 19.37
C VAL A 84 -57.49 -37.73 19.58
N ASN A 85 -56.76 -37.25 18.59
CA ASN A 85 -56.11 -35.95 18.70
C ASN A 85 -57.09 -34.80 18.77
N SER A 86 -58.19 -34.87 18.04
CA SER A 86 -59.26 -33.85 18.09
C SER A 86 -60.00 -33.82 19.43
N SER A 87 -60.12 -34.96 20.14
CA SER A 87 -60.69 -35.00 21.47
C SER A 87 -59.76 -34.38 22.54
N ASN A 88 -58.46 -34.54 22.34
CA ASN A 88 -57.42 -34.10 23.29
C ASN A 88 -57.05 -32.63 23.16
N HIS A 89 -57.19 -32.06 21.93
CA HIS A 89 -56.77 -30.68 21.65
C HIS A 89 -57.93 -29.79 21.22
N TYR A 90 -57.88 -28.54 21.56
CA TYR A 90 -58.91 -27.56 21.16
C TYR A 90 -58.85 -27.25 19.64
N ILE A 91 -57.66 -27.29 19.08
CA ILE A 91 -57.40 -27.19 17.65
C ILE A 91 -56.41 -28.29 17.32
N ASN A 92 -56.70 -29.12 16.32
CA ASN A 92 -55.80 -30.15 15.81
C ASN A 92 -55.69 -30.04 14.30
N TYR A 93 -54.44 -29.96 13.79
CA TYR A 93 -54.12 -29.95 12.35
C TYR A 93 -53.71 -31.35 11.92
N PHE A 94 -54.29 -31.84 10.84
CA PHE A 94 -54.05 -33.17 10.30
C PHE A 94 -53.91 -33.13 8.79
N SER A 95 -53.43 -34.20 8.20
CA SER A 95 -53.36 -34.35 6.74
C SER A 95 -53.74 -35.78 6.38
N VAL A 96 -54.76 -35.94 5.60
CA VAL A 96 -55.28 -37.26 5.19
C VAL A 96 -55.55 -37.24 3.68
N ALA A 97 -55.14 -38.29 2.97
CA ALA A 97 -55.35 -38.44 1.53
C ALA A 97 -54.87 -37.24 0.68
N GLY A 98 -53.76 -36.58 1.08
CA GLY A 98 -53.18 -35.45 0.37
C GLY A 98 -53.92 -34.13 0.55
N LYS A 99 -54.89 -34.07 1.45
CA LYS A 99 -55.61 -32.85 1.87
C LYS A 99 -55.14 -32.44 3.25
N ASP A 100 -54.94 -31.13 3.48
CA ASP A 100 -54.67 -30.58 4.81
C ASP A 100 -56.01 -30.26 5.50
N GLY A 101 -56.15 -30.59 6.76
CA GLY A 101 -57.34 -30.39 7.54
C GLY A 101 -57.07 -29.80 8.92
N VAL A 102 -58.12 -29.27 9.53
CA VAL A 102 -58.17 -28.80 10.89
C VAL A 102 -59.42 -29.30 11.57
N SER A 103 -59.34 -29.74 12.81
CA SER A 103 -60.45 -29.92 13.69
C SER A 103 -60.46 -28.82 14.74
N TYR A 104 -61.66 -28.25 14.97
CA TYR A 104 -61.92 -27.21 15.95
C TYR A 104 -63.00 -27.65 16.93
N ARG A 105 -62.68 -27.68 18.22
CA ARG A 105 -63.62 -28.02 19.29
C ARG A 105 -64.44 -26.80 19.66
N HIS A 106 -65.75 -26.88 19.47
CA HIS A 106 -66.69 -25.83 19.81
C HIS A 106 -67.60 -26.29 20.95
N ILE A 107 -67.79 -25.42 21.97
CA ILE A 107 -68.63 -25.70 23.13
C ILE A 107 -69.77 -24.71 23.14
N ASN A 108 -71.01 -25.22 22.98
CA ASN A 108 -72.24 -24.43 23.03
C ASN A 108 -73.12 -24.92 24.22
N LYS A 109 -73.38 -24.02 25.20
CA LYS A 109 -74.17 -24.27 26.38
C LYS A 109 -73.72 -25.54 27.15
N HIS A 110 -74.29 -26.72 26.86
CA HIS A 110 -74.01 -27.98 27.52
C HIS A 110 -73.51 -29.08 26.54
N SER A 111 -73.30 -28.75 25.30
CA SER A 111 -72.92 -29.72 24.24
C SER A 111 -71.58 -29.34 23.63
N THR A 112 -70.73 -30.36 23.42
CA THR A 112 -69.46 -30.23 22.71
C THR A 112 -69.61 -30.73 21.27
N TYR A 113 -69.14 -29.93 20.33
CA TYR A 113 -69.14 -30.26 18.89
C TYR A 113 -67.69 -30.18 18.39
N TYR A 114 -67.41 -31.02 17.38
CA TYR A 114 -66.13 -30.96 16.65
C TYR A 114 -66.43 -30.55 15.21
N VAL A 115 -65.79 -29.45 14.77
CA VAL A 115 -65.94 -28.95 13.41
C VAL A 115 -64.68 -29.26 12.65
N PHE A 116 -64.79 -29.97 11.58
CA PHE A 116 -63.70 -30.35 10.70
C PHE A 116 -63.79 -29.55 9.41
N SER A 117 -62.69 -28.95 9.00
CA SER A 117 -62.57 -28.33 7.69
C SER A 117 -61.31 -28.90 7.01
N MET A 118 -61.45 -29.34 5.78
CA MET A 118 -60.37 -29.96 4.98
C MET A 118 -60.42 -29.49 3.54
N ALA A 119 -59.27 -29.18 2.95
CA ALA A 119 -59.17 -28.78 1.56
C ALA A 119 -57.79 -29.10 0.96
N VAL A 120 -57.73 -29.01 -0.38
CA VAL A 120 -56.48 -29.11 -1.13
C VAL A 120 -55.99 -27.71 -1.48
N ASP A 121 -54.76 -27.39 -1.06
CA ASP A 121 -54.12 -26.12 -1.43
C ASP A 121 -53.52 -26.20 -2.84
N LYS A 122 -54.37 -25.97 -3.85
CA LYS A 122 -53.93 -25.95 -5.25
C LYS A 122 -53.04 -24.75 -5.60
N SER A 123 -53.20 -23.62 -4.86
CA SER A 123 -52.45 -22.40 -5.13
C SER A 123 -50.98 -22.53 -4.67
N ARG A 124 -50.74 -23.34 -3.65
CA ARG A 124 -49.38 -23.59 -3.12
C ARG A 124 -48.44 -24.14 -4.20
N ALA A 125 -48.87 -25.14 -4.96
CA ALA A 125 -48.04 -25.75 -5.99
C ALA A 125 -47.67 -24.76 -7.10
N GLY A 126 -48.63 -23.91 -7.53
CA GLY A 126 -48.39 -22.85 -8.51
C GLY A 126 -47.40 -21.77 -8.01
N ASN A 127 -47.69 -21.24 -6.83
CA ASN A 127 -46.84 -20.20 -6.22
C ASN A 127 -45.39 -20.66 -5.97
N LEU A 128 -45.23 -21.91 -5.51
CA LEU A 128 -43.90 -22.49 -5.30
C LEU A 128 -43.17 -22.78 -6.62
N ALA A 129 -43.88 -23.14 -7.67
CA ALA A 129 -43.31 -23.32 -9.01
C ALA A 129 -42.81 -21.98 -9.60
N GLU A 130 -43.59 -20.90 -9.44
CA GLU A 130 -43.16 -19.56 -9.84
C GLU A 130 -41.97 -19.07 -9.05
N LEU A 131 -42.01 -19.22 -7.70
CA LEU A 131 -40.88 -18.86 -6.84
C LEU A 131 -39.61 -19.60 -7.27
N ARG A 132 -39.71 -20.89 -7.57
CA ARG A 132 -38.57 -21.70 -8.04
C ARG A 132 -37.98 -21.15 -9.34
N LYS A 133 -38.83 -20.73 -10.29
CA LYS A 133 -38.39 -20.11 -11.55
C LYS A 133 -37.65 -18.79 -11.27
N ILE A 134 -38.21 -17.92 -10.42
CA ILE A 134 -37.60 -16.65 -10.06
C ILE A 134 -36.24 -16.88 -9.41
N LEU A 135 -36.14 -17.80 -8.45
CA LEU A 135 -34.89 -18.14 -7.77
C LEU A 135 -33.86 -18.70 -8.76
N PHE A 136 -34.26 -19.53 -9.69
CA PHE A 136 -33.39 -20.08 -10.73
C PHE A 136 -32.78 -18.97 -11.60
N TRP A 137 -33.62 -18.08 -12.13
CA TRP A 137 -33.16 -16.97 -12.96
C TRP A 137 -32.29 -15.95 -12.16
N SER A 138 -32.61 -15.72 -10.89
CA SER A 138 -31.80 -14.84 -10.03
C SER A 138 -30.40 -15.42 -9.79
N ILE A 139 -30.27 -16.73 -9.66
CA ILE A 139 -28.95 -17.38 -9.54
C ILE A 139 -28.13 -17.18 -10.82
N ILE A 140 -28.74 -17.43 -12.00
CA ILE A 140 -28.05 -17.23 -13.29
C ILE A 140 -27.60 -15.78 -13.45
N PHE A 141 -28.50 -14.83 -13.15
CA PHE A 141 -28.17 -13.39 -13.21
C PHE A 141 -27.02 -13.01 -12.26
N SER A 142 -27.03 -13.54 -11.03
CA SER A 142 -25.96 -13.30 -10.06
C SER A 142 -24.61 -13.84 -10.52
N ILE A 143 -24.59 -15.03 -11.12
CA ILE A 143 -23.37 -15.61 -11.70
C ILE A 143 -22.85 -14.73 -12.85
N TRP A 144 -23.75 -14.33 -13.76
CA TRP A 144 -23.38 -13.46 -14.88
C TRP A 144 -22.81 -12.12 -14.40
N LEU A 145 -23.45 -11.50 -13.42
CA LEU A 145 -22.99 -10.25 -12.81
C LEU A 145 -21.62 -10.42 -12.12
N SER A 146 -21.41 -11.54 -11.41
CA SER A 146 -20.13 -11.86 -10.76
C SER A 146 -19.00 -12.00 -11.78
N VAL A 147 -19.23 -12.66 -12.91
CA VAL A 147 -18.25 -12.79 -13.99
C VAL A 147 -17.91 -11.43 -14.59
N LEU A 148 -18.94 -10.59 -14.82
CA LEU A 148 -18.73 -9.23 -15.34
C LEU A 148 -17.88 -8.38 -14.41
N PHE A 149 -18.19 -8.37 -13.10
CA PHE A 149 -17.40 -7.66 -12.09
C PHE A 149 -15.99 -8.20 -11.98
N SER A 150 -15.82 -9.52 -12.01
CA SER A 150 -14.49 -10.15 -11.96
C SER A 150 -13.62 -9.74 -13.15
N TYR A 151 -14.18 -9.72 -14.36
CA TYR A 151 -13.48 -9.26 -15.56
C TYR A 151 -13.07 -7.79 -15.46
N PHE A 152 -14.01 -6.93 -15.03
CA PHE A 152 -13.74 -5.50 -14.85
C PHE A 152 -12.64 -5.26 -13.81
N PHE A 153 -12.72 -5.95 -12.68
CA PHE A 153 -11.72 -5.84 -11.61
C PHE A 153 -10.34 -6.36 -12.05
N ALA A 154 -10.30 -7.51 -12.75
CA ALA A 154 -9.06 -8.07 -13.25
C ALA A 154 -8.34 -7.13 -14.23
N THR A 155 -9.09 -6.50 -15.15
CA THR A 155 -8.50 -5.59 -16.14
C THR A 155 -8.08 -4.26 -15.56
N ARG A 156 -8.80 -3.72 -14.58
CA ARG A 156 -8.57 -2.38 -14.05
C ARG A 156 -7.64 -2.34 -12.83
N ALA A 157 -7.64 -3.38 -12.01
CA ALA A 157 -6.82 -3.44 -10.80
C ALA A 157 -5.60 -4.37 -10.94
N ILE A 158 -5.77 -5.57 -11.52
CA ILE A 158 -4.69 -6.58 -11.54
C ILE A 158 -3.73 -6.36 -12.71
N LYS A 159 -4.24 -6.05 -13.90
CA LYS A 159 -3.40 -5.89 -15.10
C LYS A 159 -2.34 -4.79 -14.98
N PRO A 160 -2.62 -3.60 -14.44
CA PRO A 160 -1.59 -2.58 -14.20
C PRO A 160 -0.48 -3.06 -13.29
N ILE A 161 -0.82 -3.75 -12.20
CA ILE A 161 0.16 -4.32 -11.26
C ILE A 161 1.08 -5.32 -11.96
N THR A 162 0.51 -6.22 -12.78
CA THR A 162 1.33 -7.19 -13.53
C THR A 162 2.26 -6.53 -14.54
N ASN A 163 1.82 -5.43 -15.16
CA ASN A 163 2.66 -4.64 -16.06
C ASN A 163 3.83 -3.99 -15.30
N ILE A 164 3.57 -3.38 -14.14
CA ILE A 164 4.61 -2.82 -13.26
C ILE A 164 5.63 -3.90 -12.91
N ILE A 165 5.19 -5.07 -12.42
CA ILE A 165 6.07 -6.18 -12.06
C ILE A 165 6.94 -6.61 -13.26
N LYS A 166 6.37 -6.66 -14.47
CA LYS A 166 7.10 -7.02 -15.68
C LYS A 166 8.15 -5.97 -16.02
N SER A 167 7.79 -4.69 -16.02
CA SER A 167 8.72 -3.58 -16.29
C SER A 167 9.85 -3.53 -15.27
N VAL A 168 9.55 -3.70 -13.98
CA VAL A 168 10.57 -3.74 -12.91
C VAL A 168 11.57 -4.88 -13.11
N LYS A 169 11.11 -6.06 -13.55
CA LYS A 169 12.00 -7.20 -13.82
C LYS A 169 12.92 -6.97 -15.03
N GLU A 170 12.56 -6.11 -15.96
CA GLU A 170 13.37 -5.77 -17.12
C GLU A 170 14.41 -4.66 -16.84
N ILE A 171 14.25 -3.94 -15.71
CA ILE A 171 15.18 -2.91 -15.28
C ILE A 171 16.45 -3.57 -14.73
N ASN A 172 17.59 -3.14 -15.27
CA ASN A 172 18.92 -3.51 -14.82
C ASN A 172 19.84 -2.29 -14.94
N SER A 173 21.10 -2.43 -14.55
CA SER A 173 22.08 -1.33 -14.59
C SER A 173 22.25 -0.67 -15.97
N LEU A 174 21.96 -1.40 -17.06
CA LEU A 174 22.06 -0.87 -18.43
C LEU A 174 20.76 -0.18 -18.89
N LYS A 175 19.66 -0.33 -18.15
CA LYS A 175 18.33 0.17 -18.51
C LYS A 175 17.68 0.96 -17.37
N LEU A 176 18.46 1.68 -16.59
CA LEU A 176 17.97 2.52 -15.49
C LEU A 176 17.16 3.73 -15.96
N ASN A 177 17.26 4.11 -17.25
CA ASN A 177 16.46 5.17 -17.88
C ASN A 177 15.01 4.76 -18.17
N THR A 178 14.65 3.48 -18.01
CA THR A 178 13.27 3.02 -18.17
C THR A 178 12.40 3.59 -17.05
N ARG A 179 11.17 4.02 -17.39
CA ARG A 179 10.18 4.50 -16.40
C ARG A 179 8.92 3.67 -16.49
N LEU A 180 8.28 3.50 -15.35
CA LEU A 180 6.98 2.87 -15.25
C LEU A 180 5.90 3.84 -15.74
N ASP A 181 4.84 3.28 -16.34
CA ASP A 181 3.66 4.04 -16.73
C ASP A 181 2.90 4.52 -15.48
N GLU A 182 2.75 5.81 -15.34
CA GLU A 182 2.09 6.46 -14.19
C GLU A 182 0.57 6.54 -14.35
N GLY A 183 0.02 6.06 -15.46
CA GLY A 183 -1.42 6.07 -15.73
C GLY A 183 -2.06 7.44 -15.50
N ASP A 184 -3.25 7.45 -14.92
CA ASP A 184 -4.04 8.68 -14.68
C ASP A 184 -3.53 9.55 -13.52
N LYS A 185 -2.50 9.16 -12.79
CA LYS A 185 -1.91 9.84 -11.61
C LYS A 185 -2.89 10.07 -10.45
N LYS A 186 -3.97 9.30 -10.36
CA LYS A 186 -5.06 9.53 -9.39
C LYS A 186 -5.29 8.40 -8.41
N ASP A 187 -4.83 7.19 -8.71
CA ASP A 187 -5.03 6.02 -7.87
C ASP A 187 -3.72 5.60 -7.16
N GLU A 188 -3.83 4.65 -6.24
CA GLU A 188 -2.72 4.13 -5.45
C GLU A 188 -1.67 3.42 -6.32
N ILE A 189 -2.08 2.86 -7.45
CA ILE A 189 -1.19 2.19 -8.40
C ILE A 189 -0.34 3.22 -9.13
N ALA A 190 -0.94 4.33 -9.53
CA ALA A 190 -0.22 5.46 -10.12
C ALA A 190 0.78 6.08 -9.14
N GLN A 191 0.38 6.25 -7.86
CA GLN A 191 1.27 6.75 -6.81
C GLN A 191 2.46 5.82 -6.58
N LEU A 192 2.23 4.49 -6.60
CA LEU A 192 3.31 3.50 -6.54
C LEU A 192 4.28 3.65 -7.72
N ALA A 193 3.76 3.81 -8.94
CA ALA A 193 4.59 4.00 -10.14
C ALA A 193 5.43 5.29 -10.07
N ILE A 194 4.84 6.41 -9.58
CA ILE A 194 5.54 7.69 -9.38
C ILE A 194 6.69 7.51 -8.39
N THR A 195 6.41 6.98 -7.19
CA THR A 195 7.43 6.77 -6.14
C THR A 195 8.56 5.86 -6.65
N PHE A 196 8.20 4.83 -7.42
CA PHE A 196 9.20 3.95 -8.02
C PHE A 196 10.06 4.67 -9.08
N ASN A 197 9.44 5.55 -9.89
CA ASN A 197 10.16 6.36 -10.88
C ASN A 197 11.13 7.36 -10.23
N GLU A 198 10.73 7.95 -9.08
CA GLU A 198 11.62 8.81 -8.28
C GLU A 198 12.82 8.01 -7.78
N MET A 199 12.60 6.83 -7.21
CA MET A 199 13.69 5.94 -6.77
C MET A 199 14.60 5.53 -7.93
N LEU A 200 14.06 5.24 -9.12
CA LEU A 200 14.84 4.94 -10.33
C LEU A 200 15.68 6.15 -10.77
N SER A 201 15.15 7.36 -10.66
CA SER A 201 15.87 8.60 -10.98
C SER A 201 17.08 8.79 -10.05
N ASP A 202 16.87 8.60 -8.75
CA ASP A 202 17.95 8.70 -7.77
C ASP A 202 19.03 7.62 -8.01
N LEU A 203 18.61 6.41 -8.32
CA LEU A 203 19.53 5.31 -8.63
C LEU A 203 20.30 5.57 -9.94
N GLU A 204 19.65 6.11 -10.98
CA GLU A 204 20.30 6.49 -12.22
C GLU A 204 21.38 7.57 -12.00
N ILE A 205 21.05 8.59 -11.22
CA ILE A 205 21.99 9.65 -10.84
C ILE A 205 23.18 9.07 -10.06
N ALA A 206 22.93 8.21 -9.08
CA ALA A 206 23.98 7.58 -8.29
C ALA A 206 24.89 6.70 -9.16
N PHE A 207 24.30 5.94 -10.08
CA PHE A 207 25.07 5.07 -10.98
C PHE A 207 25.94 5.86 -11.96
N ARG A 208 25.39 6.92 -12.57
CA ARG A 208 26.17 7.84 -13.43
C ARG A 208 27.32 8.48 -12.67
N ASN A 209 27.05 8.98 -11.46
CA ASN A 209 28.11 9.57 -10.64
C ASN A 209 29.23 8.55 -10.35
N GLN A 210 28.89 7.28 -10.14
CA GLN A 210 29.86 6.21 -9.94
C GLN A 210 30.65 5.90 -11.22
N GLU A 211 29.98 5.84 -12.40
CA GLU A 211 30.67 5.64 -13.69
C GLU A 211 31.64 6.81 -13.98
N ASP A 212 31.18 8.05 -13.80
CA ASP A 212 32.01 9.25 -13.99
C ASP A 212 33.21 9.24 -13.03
N PHE A 213 32.99 8.84 -11.76
CA PHE A 213 34.07 8.71 -10.78
C PHE A 213 35.14 7.71 -11.24
N VAL A 214 34.75 6.50 -11.62
CA VAL A 214 35.69 5.46 -12.07
C VAL A 214 36.43 5.87 -13.34
N SER A 215 35.71 6.48 -14.30
CA SER A 215 36.31 6.98 -15.54
C SER A 215 37.33 8.07 -15.26
N ASN A 216 36.93 9.09 -14.48
CA ASN A 216 37.82 10.22 -14.18
C ASN A 216 39.04 9.79 -13.34
N ALA A 217 38.84 8.95 -12.31
CA ALA A 217 39.95 8.40 -11.52
C ALA A 217 40.94 7.66 -12.42
N SER A 218 40.43 6.85 -13.35
CA SER A 218 41.29 6.11 -14.31
C SER A 218 42.08 7.04 -15.23
N HIS A 219 41.48 8.14 -15.67
CA HIS A 219 42.14 9.16 -16.48
C HIS A 219 43.21 9.90 -15.71
N GLU A 220 42.88 10.38 -14.48
CA GLU A 220 43.80 11.13 -13.62
C GLU A 220 44.98 10.27 -13.11
N LEU A 221 44.82 8.96 -13.00
CA LEU A 221 45.90 8.02 -12.65
C LEU A 221 46.78 7.72 -13.89
N ARG A 222 46.16 7.57 -15.08
CA ARG A 222 46.88 7.18 -16.31
C ARG A 222 47.85 8.27 -16.79
N THR A 223 47.42 9.53 -16.70
CA THR A 223 48.18 10.67 -17.24
C THR A 223 49.57 10.77 -16.60
N PRO A 224 49.74 10.88 -15.27
CA PRO A 224 51.09 10.96 -14.64
C PRO A 224 51.93 9.69 -14.92
N LEU A 225 51.32 8.50 -14.91
CA LEU A 225 52.01 7.26 -15.21
C LEU A 225 52.56 7.24 -16.64
N THR A 226 51.80 7.76 -17.64
CA THR A 226 52.22 7.85 -18.99
C THR A 226 53.38 8.86 -19.18
N VAL A 227 53.30 10.01 -18.47
CA VAL A 227 54.37 11.03 -18.45
C VAL A 227 55.65 10.46 -17.87
N MET A 228 55.58 9.92 -16.62
CA MET A 228 56.73 9.30 -15.97
C MET A 228 57.38 8.21 -16.81
N LYS A 229 56.57 7.36 -17.49
CA LYS A 229 57.08 6.34 -18.38
C LYS A 229 57.78 6.97 -19.58
N GLY A 230 57.14 7.93 -20.26
CA GLY A 230 57.72 8.60 -21.46
C GLY A 230 59.02 9.32 -21.13
N GLU A 231 59.08 10.03 -19.97
CA GLU A 231 60.32 10.68 -19.54
C GLU A 231 61.40 9.66 -19.21
N SER A 232 61.06 8.53 -18.57
CA SER A 232 61.99 7.45 -18.26
C SER A 232 62.54 6.81 -19.54
N ASP A 233 61.66 6.54 -20.51
CA ASP A 233 62.06 5.97 -21.84
C ASP A 233 62.95 6.96 -22.58
N TYR A 234 62.69 8.28 -22.51
CA TYR A 234 63.52 9.33 -23.10
C TYR A 234 64.90 9.41 -22.47
N ILE A 235 65.00 9.39 -21.12
CA ILE A 235 66.29 9.42 -20.43
C ILE A 235 67.14 8.17 -20.71
N LEU A 236 66.51 7.02 -20.85
CA LEU A 236 67.19 5.74 -21.16
C LEU A 236 67.58 5.60 -22.63
N SER A 237 67.05 6.40 -23.56
CA SER A 237 67.26 6.26 -24.99
C SER A 237 68.70 6.71 -25.43
N HIS A 238 69.39 7.53 -24.65
CA HIS A 238 70.73 8.04 -24.90
C HIS A 238 71.54 8.16 -23.63
N GLU A 239 72.89 8.11 -23.73
CA GLU A 239 73.74 8.44 -22.57
C GLU A 239 73.55 9.88 -22.14
N ARG A 240 73.41 10.10 -20.86
CA ARG A 240 73.16 11.39 -20.22
C ARG A 240 74.18 11.68 -19.12
N SER A 241 74.22 12.93 -18.71
CA SER A 241 75.08 13.31 -17.57
C SER A 241 74.47 12.76 -16.25
N LYS A 242 75.34 12.63 -15.25
CA LYS A 242 74.87 12.23 -13.89
C LYS A 242 73.81 13.19 -13.33
N ASP A 243 73.94 14.47 -13.63
CA ASP A 243 72.99 15.47 -13.18
C ASP A 243 71.66 15.36 -13.86
N ASP A 244 71.60 14.96 -15.14
CA ASP A 244 70.36 14.69 -15.86
C ASP A 244 69.61 13.51 -15.24
N TYR A 245 70.30 12.41 -14.89
CA TYR A 245 69.71 11.26 -14.22
C TYR A 245 69.21 11.65 -12.83
N LEU A 246 69.96 12.43 -12.07
CA LEU A 246 69.55 12.89 -10.74
C LEU A 246 68.31 13.80 -10.79
N ASN A 247 68.23 14.69 -11.77
CA ASN A 247 67.08 15.57 -11.94
C ASN A 247 65.84 14.78 -12.37
N HIS A 248 66.01 13.78 -13.25
CA HIS A 248 64.92 12.91 -13.63
C HIS A 248 64.40 12.08 -12.45
N ILE A 249 65.28 11.50 -11.63
CA ILE A 249 64.88 10.77 -10.42
C ILE A 249 64.12 11.68 -9.45
N LYS A 250 64.56 12.95 -9.28
CA LYS A 250 63.84 13.94 -8.46
C LYS A 250 62.45 14.25 -9.04
N GLY A 251 62.34 14.37 -10.39
CA GLY A 251 61.07 14.57 -11.09
C GLY A 251 60.11 13.41 -10.85
N ILE A 252 60.56 12.18 -11.07
CA ILE A 252 59.74 10.96 -10.82
C ILE A 252 59.29 10.91 -9.37
N ASN A 253 60.18 11.23 -8.42
CA ASN A 253 59.82 11.20 -6.99
C ASN A 253 58.76 12.26 -6.64
N ALA A 254 58.77 13.43 -7.27
CA ALA A 254 57.73 14.43 -7.13
C ALA A 254 56.39 13.95 -7.72
N ASP A 255 56.41 13.33 -8.90
CA ASP A 255 55.21 12.80 -9.54
C ASP A 255 54.61 11.62 -8.78
N LEU A 256 55.44 10.73 -8.22
CA LEU A 256 54.99 9.66 -7.33
C LEU A 256 54.33 10.20 -6.05
N LYS A 257 54.86 11.31 -5.47
CA LYS A 257 54.25 11.96 -4.36
C LYS A 257 52.85 12.51 -4.68
N ASN A 258 52.72 13.17 -5.84
CA ASN A 258 51.43 13.69 -6.32
C ASN A 258 50.43 12.56 -6.58
N LEU A 259 50.89 11.44 -7.17
CA LEU A 259 50.06 10.26 -7.41
C LEU A 259 49.56 9.63 -6.09
N ASN A 260 50.45 9.57 -5.07
CA ASN A 260 50.05 9.04 -3.76
C ASN A 260 49.02 9.95 -3.08
N GLU A 261 49.15 11.27 -3.20
CA GLU A 261 48.14 12.24 -2.74
C GLU A 261 46.80 12.02 -3.42
N LEU A 262 46.78 11.80 -4.75
CA LEU A 262 45.53 11.46 -5.48
C LEU A 262 44.88 10.19 -4.94
N ILE A 263 45.68 9.11 -4.76
CA ILE A 263 45.17 7.82 -4.26
C ILE A 263 44.56 8.01 -2.85
N ASN A 264 45.22 8.76 -1.96
CA ASN A 264 44.69 9.01 -0.62
C ASN A 264 43.38 9.78 -0.67
N ASN A 265 43.26 10.82 -1.50
CA ASN A 265 42.04 11.59 -1.66
C ASN A 265 40.86 10.69 -2.22
N LEU A 266 41.15 9.75 -3.14
CA LEU A 266 40.21 8.79 -3.63
C LEU A 266 39.74 7.81 -2.56
N LEU A 267 40.64 7.34 -1.72
CA LEU A 267 40.32 6.45 -0.59
C LEU A 267 39.45 7.16 0.44
N GLU A 268 39.77 8.42 0.79
CA GLU A 268 38.96 9.25 1.68
C GLU A 268 37.54 9.42 1.13
N LEU A 269 37.41 9.78 -0.14
CA LEU A 269 36.09 9.91 -0.80
C LEU A 269 35.29 8.59 -0.77
N ALA A 270 35.96 7.46 -1.05
CA ALA A 270 35.33 6.15 -0.99
C ALA A 270 34.87 5.74 0.42
N GLN A 271 35.65 6.11 1.46
CA GLN A 271 35.28 5.86 2.87
C GLN A 271 34.08 6.70 3.29
N ILE A 272 34.05 7.99 2.99
CA ILE A 272 32.90 8.88 3.28
C ILE A 272 31.61 8.39 2.62
N THR A 273 31.71 7.92 1.38
CA THR A 273 30.54 7.43 0.63
C THR A 273 30.01 6.10 1.17
N ARG A 274 30.88 5.26 1.75
CA ARG A 274 30.51 3.92 2.25
C ARG A 274 29.87 3.95 3.63
N ASP A 275 30.39 4.78 4.53
CA ASP A 275 29.96 4.82 5.94
C ASP A 275 28.73 5.73 6.13
N ARG A 276 27.53 5.17 5.94
CA ARG A 276 26.25 5.84 6.28
C ARG A 276 26.00 5.99 7.79
N SER A 277 26.76 5.28 8.64
CA SER A 277 26.66 5.37 10.10
C SER A 277 27.87 6.15 10.67
N ILE A 278 28.02 7.40 10.24
CA ILE A 278 29.03 8.27 10.81
C ILE A 278 28.67 8.50 12.29
N SER A 279 29.51 7.99 13.20
CA SER A 279 29.34 8.29 14.62
C SER A 279 29.66 9.77 14.85
N THR A 280 28.67 10.52 15.32
CA THR A 280 28.85 11.91 15.73
C THR A 280 29.09 11.97 17.24
N THR A 281 30.05 12.77 17.64
CA THR A 281 30.35 13.08 19.03
C THR A 281 30.32 14.60 19.23
N ALA A 282 30.27 15.05 20.46
CA ALA A 282 30.45 16.47 20.76
C ALA A 282 31.93 16.80 20.55
N VAL A 283 32.23 17.68 19.60
CA VAL A 283 33.60 18.09 19.23
C VAL A 283 33.73 19.60 19.30
N ARG A 284 34.90 20.09 19.69
CA ARG A 284 35.20 21.51 19.72
C ARG A 284 35.59 21.98 18.31
N ILE A 285 34.75 22.79 17.72
CA ILE A 285 34.91 23.22 16.32
C ILE A 285 36.08 24.19 16.14
N ASP A 286 36.37 25.04 17.14
CA ASP A 286 37.49 25.96 17.14
C ASP A 286 38.83 25.19 17.12
N GLU A 287 38.97 24.13 17.92
CA GLU A 287 40.19 23.30 17.94
C GLU A 287 40.41 22.61 16.59
N ILE A 288 39.35 22.08 15.95
CA ILE A 288 39.46 21.44 14.64
C ILE A 288 39.98 22.45 13.61
N VAL A 289 39.38 23.64 13.55
CA VAL A 289 39.82 24.67 12.58
C VAL A 289 41.24 25.18 12.88
N TYR A 290 41.60 25.34 14.13
CA TYR A 290 43.00 25.72 14.50
C TYR A 290 43.99 24.64 14.10
N ASN A 291 43.66 23.37 14.32
CA ASN A 291 44.53 22.26 13.90
C ASN A 291 44.68 22.22 12.36
N ALA A 292 43.61 22.44 11.62
CA ALA A 292 43.62 22.53 10.15
C ALA A 292 44.50 23.73 9.69
N ILE A 293 44.38 24.92 10.33
CA ILE A 293 45.20 26.08 10.04
C ILE A 293 46.69 25.78 10.31
N PHE A 294 46.99 25.10 11.42
CA PHE A 294 48.38 24.75 11.78
C PHE A 294 49.00 23.80 10.76
N GLN A 295 48.24 22.76 10.33
CA GLN A 295 48.71 21.83 9.30
C GLN A 295 48.97 22.53 7.95
N ILE A 296 48.04 23.40 7.52
CA ILE A 296 48.19 24.12 6.26
C ILE A 296 49.32 25.16 6.31
N LYS A 297 49.53 25.83 7.43
CA LYS A 297 50.73 26.71 7.62
C LYS A 297 52.04 25.96 7.48
N ASN A 298 52.13 24.72 7.96
CA ASN A 298 53.31 23.87 7.78
C ASN A 298 53.52 23.47 6.32
N LYS A 299 52.43 23.23 5.58
CA LYS A 299 52.45 22.91 4.13
C LYS A 299 52.81 24.13 3.28
N TYR A 300 52.37 25.34 3.70
CA TYR A 300 52.58 26.60 2.99
C TYR A 300 53.21 27.67 3.91
N PRO A 301 54.51 27.58 4.26
CA PRO A 301 55.13 28.44 5.26
C PRO A 301 55.10 29.95 4.94
N GLY A 302 54.94 30.29 3.63
CA GLY A 302 54.89 31.69 3.17
C GLY A 302 53.47 32.30 3.14
N ARG A 303 52.44 31.54 3.45
CA ARG A 303 51.06 32.03 3.38
C ARG A 303 50.59 32.62 4.70
N LYS A 304 49.91 33.77 4.62
CA LYS A 304 49.34 34.45 5.77
C LYS A 304 47.91 34.01 5.99
N ILE A 305 47.68 33.16 7.01
CA ILE A 305 46.35 32.70 7.41
C ILE A 305 46.04 33.34 8.75
N VAL A 306 44.96 34.16 8.83
CA VAL A 306 44.54 34.92 9.99
C VAL A 306 43.20 34.40 10.51
N PRO A 307 43.19 33.75 11.68
CA PRO A 307 41.93 33.41 12.33
C PRO A 307 41.29 34.68 12.93
N LYS A 308 40.03 34.96 12.62
CA LYS A 308 39.18 36.01 13.19
C LYS A 308 38.05 35.36 13.94
N ILE A 309 38.29 35.03 15.22
CA ILE A 309 37.30 34.36 16.07
C ILE A 309 36.78 35.35 17.09
N SER A 310 35.46 35.56 17.07
CA SER A 310 34.74 36.21 18.16
C SER A 310 34.20 35.10 19.05
N TYR A 311 34.85 34.85 20.20
CA TYR A 311 34.42 33.77 21.09
C TYR A 311 33.07 34.10 21.71
N PRO A 312 32.16 33.11 21.85
CA PRO A 312 30.91 33.27 22.58
C PRO A 312 31.18 33.44 24.09
N GLU A 313 30.17 33.91 24.80
CA GLU A 313 30.28 34.06 26.28
C GLU A 313 30.31 32.69 26.98
N ASN A 314 29.63 31.69 26.37
CA ASN A 314 29.60 30.30 26.86
C ASN A 314 30.51 29.41 25.99
N GLU A 315 31.47 28.74 26.58
CA GLU A 315 32.37 27.82 25.86
C GLU A 315 31.64 26.60 25.28
N ASP A 316 30.52 26.21 25.86
CA ASP A 316 29.70 25.10 25.35
C ASP A 316 29.11 25.41 23.96
N ASP A 317 29.00 26.68 23.60
CA ASP A 317 28.52 27.10 22.26
C ASP A 317 29.56 26.78 21.16
N LEU A 318 30.76 26.35 21.50
CA LEU A 318 31.78 25.86 20.57
C LEU A 318 31.69 24.36 20.31
N LEU A 319 30.82 23.64 21.04
CA LEU A 319 30.60 22.22 20.87
C LEU A 319 29.58 21.97 19.75
N VAL A 320 29.97 21.20 18.77
CA VAL A 320 29.09 20.74 17.69
C VAL A 320 28.99 19.22 17.68
N SER A 321 27.83 18.69 17.35
CA SER A 321 27.69 17.26 17.10
C SER A 321 28.23 16.93 15.72
N GLY A 322 29.36 16.26 15.64
CA GLY A 322 30.04 15.98 14.37
C GLY A 322 31.07 14.87 14.47
N ASN A 323 31.64 14.51 13.35
CA ASN A 323 32.81 13.63 13.27
C ASN A 323 34.07 14.48 13.10
N GLU A 324 34.98 14.42 14.07
CA GLU A 324 36.21 15.23 14.12
C GLU A 324 37.05 15.02 12.85
N GLY A 325 37.22 13.77 12.40
CA GLY A 325 38.01 13.45 11.20
C GLY A 325 37.44 14.08 9.93
N LEU A 326 36.13 13.99 9.72
CA LEU A 326 35.46 14.56 8.53
C LEU A 326 35.49 16.10 8.55
N LEU A 327 35.28 16.72 9.71
CA LEU A 327 35.36 18.17 9.85
C LEU A 327 36.79 18.65 9.60
N SER A 328 37.82 17.94 10.12
CA SER A 328 39.22 18.23 9.85
C SER A 328 39.57 18.16 8.36
N ILE A 329 39.08 17.12 7.65
CA ILE A 329 39.24 16.97 6.19
C ILE A 329 38.60 18.15 5.48
N ALA A 330 37.36 18.51 5.82
CA ALA A 330 36.64 19.61 5.18
C ALA A 330 37.38 20.95 5.33
N PHE A 331 37.79 21.33 6.55
CA PHE A 331 38.50 22.57 6.77
C PHE A 331 39.89 22.57 6.14
N SER A 332 40.61 21.45 6.19
CA SER A 332 41.90 21.32 5.51
C SER A 332 41.78 21.51 4.00
N ASN A 333 40.76 20.95 3.37
CA ASN A 333 40.50 21.11 1.93
C ASN A 333 40.17 22.57 1.57
N LEU A 334 39.30 23.22 2.36
CA LEU A 334 38.96 24.63 2.12
C LEU A 334 40.17 25.54 2.25
N LEU A 335 40.97 25.36 3.29
CA LEU A 335 42.20 26.15 3.55
C LEU A 335 43.28 25.86 2.48
N ASP A 336 43.45 24.60 2.05
CA ASP A 336 44.38 24.20 0.99
C ASP A 336 43.99 24.86 -0.34
N ASN A 337 42.69 24.89 -0.67
CA ASN A 337 42.15 25.60 -1.85
C ASN A 337 42.46 27.11 -1.75
N ALA A 338 42.15 27.74 -0.63
CA ALA A 338 42.47 29.15 -0.42
C ALA A 338 43.96 29.44 -0.62
N CYS A 339 44.85 28.59 -0.10
CA CYS A 339 46.31 28.75 -0.27
C CYS A 339 46.78 28.51 -1.72
N LYS A 340 46.14 27.63 -2.47
CA LYS A 340 46.49 27.31 -3.86
C LYS A 340 46.04 28.40 -4.84
N PHE A 341 44.89 28.99 -4.63
CA PHE A 341 44.23 29.86 -5.61
C PHE A 341 44.32 31.35 -5.25
N SER A 342 44.84 31.71 -4.06
CA SER A 342 45.05 33.08 -3.64
C SER A 342 46.51 33.31 -3.26
N GLU A 343 47.05 34.49 -3.58
CA GLU A 343 48.35 34.95 -3.10
C GLU A 343 48.23 35.89 -1.88
N GLY A 344 47.03 36.43 -1.65
CA GLY A 344 46.71 37.36 -0.59
C GLY A 344 46.56 36.73 0.81
N GLU A 345 46.05 37.54 1.74
CA GLU A 345 45.72 37.10 3.09
C GLU A 345 44.48 36.18 3.07
N ILE A 346 44.53 35.06 3.76
CA ILE A 346 43.40 34.14 3.96
C ILE A 346 42.84 34.40 5.36
N THR A 347 41.54 34.63 5.44
CA THR A 347 40.86 34.87 6.71
C THR A 347 39.94 33.68 7.04
N ALA A 348 40.13 33.08 8.22
CA ALA A 348 39.18 32.11 8.77
C ALA A 348 38.35 32.80 9.86
N GLY A 349 37.11 33.15 9.55
CA GLY A 349 36.17 33.86 10.42
C GLY A 349 35.19 32.93 11.12
N PHE A 350 34.87 33.20 12.37
CA PHE A 350 33.82 32.51 13.13
C PHE A 350 32.78 33.55 13.54
N THR A 351 31.50 33.21 13.25
CA THR A 351 30.34 34.03 13.63
C THR A 351 29.32 33.15 14.35
N PHE A 352 28.89 33.59 15.52
CA PHE A 352 27.92 32.92 16.35
C PHE A 352 26.60 33.66 16.25
N SER A 353 25.52 32.97 15.91
CA SER A 353 24.16 33.54 15.80
C SER A 353 23.13 32.54 16.31
N GLY A 354 22.69 32.70 17.57
CA GLY A 354 21.81 31.77 18.24
C GLY A 354 22.42 30.36 18.30
N GLU A 355 21.70 29.37 17.76
CA GLU A 355 22.13 27.96 17.74
C GLU A 355 23.04 27.61 16.54
N LYS A 356 23.47 28.58 15.74
CA LYS A 356 24.29 28.34 14.54
C LYS A 356 25.68 28.94 14.69
N ILE A 357 26.68 28.13 14.32
CA ILE A 357 28.07 28.56 14.12
C ILE A 357 28.28 28.61 12.60
N THR A 358 28.67 29.79 12.12
CA THR A 358 29.07 29.98 10.72
C THR A 358 30.59 30.18 10.68
N ILE A 359 31.26 29.29 9.95
CA ILE A 359 32.71 29.37 9.70
C ILE A 359 32.90 29.81 8.26
N SER A 360 33.59 30.92 8.05
CA SER A 360 33.90 31.47 6.74
C SER A 360 35.38 31.42 6.47
N ILE A 361 35.78 30.84 5.33
CA ILE A 361 37.15 30.92 4.83
C ILE A 361 37.12 31.83 3.61
N SER A 362 37.77 32.98 3.72
CA SER A 362 37.80 34.02 2.70
C SER A 362 39.21 34.16 2.14
N ASP A 363 39.35 34.20 0.84
CA ASP A 363 40.57 34.39 0.10
C ASP A 363 40.42 35.55 -0.91
N GLU A 364 41.51 36.08 -1.42
CA GLU A 364 41.59 37.12 -2.47
C GLU A 364 42.07 36.51 -3.79
N GLY A 365 41.62 35.28 -4.12
CA GLY A 365 42.07 34.57 -5.28
C GLY A 365 41.30 34.87 -6.57
N VAL A 366 41.51 34.06 -7.57
CA VAL A 366 40.92 34.22 -8.92
C VAL A 366 39.37 34.03 -8.98
N GLY A 367 38.79 33.59 -7.85
CA GLY A 367 37.35 33.30 -7.74
C GLY A 367 36.86 32.17 -8.63
N ILE A 368 35.55 31.93 -8.57
CA ILE A 368 34.87 30.89 -9.32
C ILE A 368 33.81 31.53 -10.22
N PRO A 369 33.79 31.25 -11.53
CA PRO A 369 32.74 31.77 -12.43
C PRO A 369 31.35 31.38 -11.96
N ALA A 370 30.41 32.35 -11.95
CA ALA A 370 29.04 32.14 -11.43
C ALA A 370 28.30 30.95 -12.04
N GLY A 371 28.50 30.67 -13.34
CA GLY A 371 27.88 29.54 -14.02
C GLY A 371 28.45 28.16 -13.64
N GLU A 372 29.57 28.10 -12.91
CA GLU A 372 30.25 26.85 -12.53
C GLU A 372 30.04 26.50 -11.05
N LEU A 373 29.50 27.41 -10.24
CA LEU A 373 29.25 27.22 -8.81
C LEU A 373 28.47 25.94 -8.47
N GLY A 374 27.46 25.61 -9.31
CA GLY A 374 26.65 24.41 -9.09
C GLY A 374 27.36 23.07 -9.34
N ASN A 375 28.55 23.12 -9.97
CA ASN A 375 29.28 21.91 -10.36
C ASN A 375 30.57 21.69 -9.56
N ILE A 376 31.05 22.67 -8.80
CA ILE A 376 32.34 22.59 -8.10
C ILE A 376 32.41 21.52 -7.03
N GLN A 377 31.27 21.06 -6.53
CA GLN A 377 31.17 19.96 -5.54
C GLN A 377 31.24 18.58 -6.17
N ARG A 378 31.22 18.46 -7.51
CA ARG A 378 31.37 17.16 -8.17
C ARG A 378 32.82 16.73 -8.15
N PRO A 379 33.14 15.47 -7.83
CA PRO A 379 34.51 14.96 -7.91
C PRO A 379 35.12 15.22 -9.29
N PHE A 380 36.38 15.58 -9.34
CA PHE A 380 37.16 15.94 -10.53
C PHE A 380 36.66 17.20 -11.27
N SER A 381 35.73 17.95 -10.71
CA SER A 381 35.31 19.23 -11.28
C SER A 381 36.35 20.31 -11.03
N ARG A 382 36.67 21.07 -12.07
CA ARG A 382 37.62 22.20 -12.00
C ARG A 382 37.06 23.38 -12.78
N ALA A 383 37.15 24.56 -12.16
CA ALA A 383 36.71 25.77 -12.84
C ALA A 383 37.61 26.09 -14.07
N SER A 384 37.02 26.66 -15.12
CA SER A 384 37.66 26.93 -16.40
C SER A 384 38.87 27.87 -16.24
N ASN A 385 38.84 28.79 -15.28
CA ASN A 385 39.87 29.77 -15.02
C ASN A 385 41.12 29.21 -14.27
N VAL A 386 41.07 27.93 -13.76
CA VAL A 386 42.16 27.31 -13.00
C VAL A 386 42.61 25.97 -13.54
N LYS A 387 42.32 25.66 -14.83
CA LYS A 387 42.68 24.38 -15.46
C LYS A 387 44.15 24.00 -15.36
N TYR A 388 45.04 24.98 -15.34
CA TYR A 388 46.49 24.77 -15.34
C TYR A 388 47.11 24.85 -13.91
N THR A 389 46.35 25.17 -12.89
CA THR A 389 46.83 25.21 -11.51
C THR A 389 46.77 23.80 -10.89
N GLY A 390 47.78 23.34 -10.19
CA GLY A 390 47.86 21.98 -9.65
C GLY A 390 46.64 21.59 -8.77
N GLY A 391 46.25 20.32 -8.88
CA GLY A 391 45.17 19.73 -8.08
C GLY A 391 44.20 18.89 -8.90
N PHE A 392 43.58 17.89 -8.28
CA PHE A 392 42.77 16.85 -8.96
C PHE A 392 41.29 17.15 -8.97
N GLY A 393 40.83 18.28 -8.40
CA GLY A 393 39.38 18.63 -8.36
C GLY A 393 38.53 17.73 -7.42
N ILE A 394 39.15 17.13 -6.40
CA ILE A 394 38.49 16.25 -5.42
C ILE A 394 38.19 16.99 -4.12
N GLY A 395 39.02 17.98 -3.73
CA GLY A 395 38.95 18.61 -2.40
C GLY A 395 37.60 19.18 -2.02
N LEU A 396 36.91 19.89 -2.95
CA LEU A 396 35.57 20.47 -2.68
C LEU A 396 34.44 19.42 -2.64
N SER A 397 34.64 18.23 -3.20
CA SER A 397 33.70 17.14 -3.05
C SER A 397 33.78 16.40 -1.71
N LEU A 398 34.82 16.69 -0.92
CA LEU A 398 35.02 16.18 0.43
C LEU A 398 34.51 17.15 1.51
N VAL A 399 34.04 18.35 1.12
CA VAL A 399 33.43 19.38 1.98
C VAL A 399 31.91 19.27 1.96
#